data_798cec1fdda8c766bf56fcde83417983
#
_entry.id   798cec1fdda8c766bf56fcde83417983
#
_cell.length_a   1.000
_cell.length_b   1.000
_cell.length_c   1.000
_cell.angle_alpha   90.00
_cell.angle_beta   90.00
_cell.angle_gamma   90.00
#
_symmetry.space_group_name_H-M   'P 1'
#
loop_
_entity.id
_entity.type
_entity.pdbx_description
1 polymer ?
#
loop_
_entity_poly.entity_id
_entity_poly.type
_entity_poly.pdbx_seq_one_letter_code
_entity_poly.pdbx_strand_id
1 'polypeptide(L)'
;VRSMLREIGVDSYHVLINAERGSVTGEMPAHNGFNHAITAIRLPDGLTDPSLIATIQHPKLGRILFFDPTNELIPFGQLPGYLQANYGLLVTPDGGELIELPQQPSMMNSIRRTAKLSLDLKGTLKGDVQETRLGERASSERWRLRTISKDTDRIKPIEELLAGSLGSFEITKATLLNAQQTDQPFGFNYSFESPNYAKNAGNLILVRPRVIGQKALGFLETKEVRQFPIEFEEPTRDTDSFEITIPPGYVVDDIPPTVDADYGFANYHSKTVVTGNVVDYTRTFEVKELSVPVSRADDLKKFYRIIASDERNTVVLRPSP
;
A
#
# COMPACT_ATOMS: atom_id res chain seq x y z
N VAL A 1 -0.61 1.59 30.13
CA VAL A 1 0.61 0.94 29.62
C VAL A 1 1.82 1.30 30.47
N ARG A 2 2.22 2.59 30.62
CA ARG A 2 3.44 2.99 31.37
C ARG A 2 3.51 2.45 32.80
N SER A 3 2.42 2.52 33.58
CA SER A 3 2.39 1.98 34.95
C SER A 3 2.65 0.47 34.97
N MET A 4 2.09 -0.26 34.00
CA MET A 4 2.32 -1.71 33.85
C MET A 4 3.78 -2.02 33.49
N LEU A 5 4.36 -1.27 32.58
CA LEU A 5 5.77 -1.42 32.18
C LEU A 5 6.71 -1.15 33.37
N ARG A 6 6.42 -0.13 34.17
CA ARG A 6 7.19 0.19 35.37
C ARG A 6 7.16 -0.93 36.42
N GLU A 7 6.02 -1.60 36.61
CA GLU A 7 5.90 -2.72 37.57
C GLU A 7 6.80 -3.92 37.18
N ILE A 8 7.14 -4.04 35.90
CA ILE A 8 8.06 -5.11 35.41
C ILE A 8 9.47 -4.57 35.13
N GLY A 9 9.80 -3.33 35.60
CA GLY A 9 11.13 -2.76 35.47
C GLY A 9 11.48 -2.23 34.08
N VAL A 10 10.50 -1.95 33.22
CA VAL A 10 10.72 -1.40 31.88
C VAL A 10 10.51 0.10 31.88
N ASP A 11 11.57 0.85 31.53
CA ASP A 11 11.52 2.30 31.39
C ASP A 11 10.67 2.71 30.20
N SER A 12 9.77 3.67 30.44
CA SER A 12 8.91 4.20 29.38
C SER A 12 8.51 5.65 29.65
N TYR A 13 8.28 6.39 28.57
CA TYR A 13 8.08 7.83 28.59
C TYR A 13 6.80 8.19 27.81
N HIS A 14 6.16 9.31 28.16
CA HIS A 14 5.09 9.87 27.32
C HIS A 14 5.68 10.58 26.14
N VAL A 15 5.01 10.46 24.99
CA VAL A 15 5.26 11.28 23.81
C VAL A 15 3.94 11.97 23.47
N LEU A 16 3.90 13.29 23.64
CA LEU A 16 2.76 14.10 23.20
C LEU A 16 2.95 14.44 21.72
N ILE A 17 1.94 14.20 20.91
CA ILE A 17 2.02 14.33 19.45
C ILE A 17 0.74 14.92 18.89
N ASN A 18 0.80 15.53 17.72
CA ASN A 18 -0.41 15.85 16.96
C ASN A 18 -0.64 14.75 15.93
N ALA A 19 -1.83 14.17 15.88
CA ALA A 19 -2.18 13.14 14.90
C ALA A 19 -2.23 13.68 13.45
N GLU A 20 -2.23 15.00 13.27
CA GLU A 20 -2.12 15.68 11.99
C GLU A 20 -0.65 16.04 11.72
N ARG A 21 0.02 15.31 10.81
CA ARG A 21 1.41 15.57 10.46
C ARG A 21 1.59 17.01 9.95
N GLY A 22 2.69 17.66 10.36
CA GLY A 22 2.98 19.03 9.98
C GLY A 22 2.34 20.10 10.86
N SER A 23 1.40 19.74 11.76
CA SER A 23 0.85 20.67 12.75
C SER A 23 1.87 21.09 13.83
N VAL A 24 2.87 20.25 14.07
CA VAL A 24 4.05 20.54 14.89
C VAL A 24 5.29 20.32 14.06
N THR A 25 6.20 21.28 14.05
CA THR A 25 7.48 21.20 13.31
C THR A 25 8.65 21.40 14.27
N GLY A 26 9.84 20.97 13.86
CA GLY A 26 11.07 21.11 14.66
C GLY A 26 11.43 22.54 15.04
N GLU A 27 10.92 23.54 14.31
CA GLU A 27 11.18 24.98 14.53
C GLU A 27 10.13 25.67 15.43
N MET A 28 8.98 25.01 15.66
CA MET A 28 7.91 25.58 16.48
C MET A 28 8.12 25.33 17.95
N PRO A 29 8.01 26.33 18.82
CA PRO A 29 7.95 26.11 20.25
C PRO A 29 6.70 25.29 20.58
N ALA A 30 6.90 24.11 21.16
CA ALA A 30 5.83 23.16 21.48
C ALA A 30 4.97 23.66 22.63
N HIS A 31 3.86 24.31 22.31
CA HIS A 31 2.80 24.62 23.27
C HIS A 31 1.44 24.36 22.61
N ASN A 32 0.57 23.69 23.29
CA ASN A 32 -0.85 23.44 22.95
C ASN A 32 -1.15 22.84 21.54
N GLY A 33 -0.15 22.42 20.77
CA GLY A 33 -0.34 21.81 19.44
C GLY A 33 -0.57 20.30 19.45
N PHE A 34 -0.54 19.67 20.64
CA PHE A 34 -0.66 18.21 20.75
C PHE A 34 -2.11 17.80 21.04
N ASN A 35 -2.62 16.81 20.32
CA ASN A 35 -3.97 16.27 20.50
C ASN A 35 -3.98 14.77 20.82
N HIS A 36 -2.81 14.12 20.87
CA HIS A 36 -2.65 12.70 21.11
C HIS A 36 -1.44 12.41 22.01
N ALA A 37 -1.43 11.23 22.66
CA ALA A 37 -0.35 10.78 23.50
C ALA A 37 -0.05 9.31 23.28
N ILE A 38 1.22 9.01 22.98
CA ILE A 38 1.73 7.67 22.78
C ILE A 38 2.84 7.37 23.80
N THR A 39 3.41 6.18 23.73
CA THR A 39 4.45 5.71 24.65
C THR A 39 5.76 5.47 23.90
N ALA A 40 6.88 6.00 24.44
CA ALA A 40 8.22 5.58 24.07
C ALA A 40 8.72 4.56 25.11
N ILE A 41 9.21 3.41 24.67
CA ILE A 41 9.68 2.30 25.50
C ILE A 41 11.17 2.15 25.29
N ARG A 42 11.96 2.21 26.37
CA ARG A 42 13.40 1.93 26.30
C ARG A 42 13.60 0.44 26.06
N LEU A 43 14.32 0.11 24.99
CA LEU A 43 14.66 -1.26 24.66
C LEU A 43 15.97 -1.66 25.38
N PRO A 44 16.10 -2.94 25.80
CA PRO A 44 17.36 -3.46 26.31
C PRO A 44 18.51 -3.33 25.30
N ASP A 45 19.71 -3.09 25.81
CA ASP A 45 20.91 -3.05 24.97
C ASP A 45 21.12 -4.42 24.30
N GLY A 46 21.46 -4.41 23.00
CA GLY A 46 21.70 -5.63 22.22
C GLY A 46 20.45 -6.38 21.74
N LEU A 47 19.24 -5.91 22.04
CA LEU A 47 18.01 -6.51 21.50
C LEU A 47 17.95 -6.29 19.97
N THR A 48 17.95 -7.40 19.21
CA THR A 48 17.91 -7.41 17.75
C THR A 48 16.67 -8.15 17.25
N ASP A 49 15.52 -7.50 17.34
CA ASP A 49 14.26 -8.02 16.76
C ASP A 49 13.91 -7.20 15.51
N PRO A 50 13.85 -7.82 14.30
CA PRO A 50 13.56 -7.13 13.06
C PRO A 50 12.12 -6.62 12.95
N SER A 51 11.21 -7.07 13.82
CA SER A 51 9.84 -6.56 13.88
C SER A 51 9.74 -5.19 14.57
N LEU A 52 10.72 -4.82 15.39
CA LEU A 52 10.76 -3.55 16.14
C LEU A 52 11.36 -2.43 15.26
N ILE A 53 10.59 -1.96 14.29
CA ILE A 53 11.04 -0.97 13.30
C ILE A 53 10.71 0.48 13.69
N ALA A 54 9.72 0.69 14.57
CA ALA A 54 9.33 2.02 15.03
C ALA A 54 10.31 2.57 16.11
N THR A 55 11.61 2.55 15.82
CA THR A 55 12.66 2.88 16.80
C THR A 55 13.56 4.01 16.32
N ILE A 56 14.09 4.79 17.30
CA ILE A 56 15.20 5.70 17.09
C ILE A 56 16.32 5.42 18.11
N GLN A 57 17.52 5.87 17.80
CA GLN A 57 18.64 5.90 18.75
C GLN A 57 18.65 7.25 19.44
N HIS A 58 18.26 7.29 20.72
CA HIS A 58 18.27 8.52 21.51
C HIS A 58 19.60 8.67 22.25
N PRO A 59 20.23 9.89 22.26
CA PRO A 59 21.58 10.06 22.81
C PRO A 59 21.73 9.67 24.28
N LYS A 60 20.70 9.92 25.12
CA LYS A 60 20.72 9.63 26.55
C LYS A 60 20.00 8.35 26.97
N LEU A 61 18.97 7.94 26.23
CA LEU A 61 18.10 6.83 26.60
C LEU A 61 18.44 5.52 25.86
N GLY A 62 19.38 5.56 24.89
CA GLY A 62 19.64 4.43 24.02
C GLY A 62 18.55 4.22 23.00
N ARG A 63 18.30 2.97 22.60
CA ARG A 63 17.27 2.65 21.61
C ARG A 63 15.89 2.72 22.26
N ILE A 64 15.00 3.53 21.69
CA ILE A 64 13.62 3.67 22.14
C ILE A 64 12.65 3.27 21.03
N LEU A 65 11.61 2.55 21.42
CA LEU A 65 10.51 2.10 20.55
C LEU A 65 9.28 2.96 20.81
N PHE A 66 8.69 3.49 19.75
CA PHE A 66 7.40 4.17 19.84
C PHE A 66 6.25 3.17 19.70
N PHE A 67 5.25 3.34 20.54
CA PHE A 67 4.08 2.49 20.59
C PHE A 67 2.82 3.31 20.87
N ASP A 68 1.83 3.19 19.97
CA ASP A 68 0.50 3.77 20.18
C ASP A 68 -0.45 2.71 20.76
N PRO A 69 -0.74 2.75 22.07
CA PRO A 69 -1.60 1.77 22.71
C PRO A 69 -3.09 1.93 22.37
N THR A 70 -3.46 2.98 21.65
CA THR A 70 -4.85 3.23 21.25
C THR A 70 -5.21 2.53 19.93
N ASN A 71 -4.21 2.13 19.15
CA ASN A 71 -4.39 1.41 17.88
C ASN A 71 -4.04 -0.07 18.02
N GLU A 72 -5.05 -0.89 18.31
CA GLU A 72 -4.91 -2.34 18.50
C GLU A 72 -4.74 -3.14 17.18
N LEU A 73 -4.84 -2.47 16.02
CA LEU A 73 -4.75 -3.12 14.70
C LEU A 73 -3.36 -3.05 14.09
N ILE A 74 -2.50 -2.17 14.59
CA ILE A 74 -1.10 -2.08 14.17
C ILE A 74 -0.27 -3.08 14.99
N PRO A 75 0.55 -3.91 14.36
CA PRO A 75 1.45 -4.83 15.07
C PRO A 75 2.39 -4.09 16.03
N PHE A 76 2.69 -4.71 17.17
CA PHE A 76 3.70 -4.18 18.09
C PHE A 76 5.04 -4.02 17.36
N GLY A 77 5.73 -2.91 17.57
CA GLY A 77 6.97 -2.60 16.86
C GLY A 77 6.79 -1.73 15.62
N GLN A 78 5.56 -1.43 15.23
CA GLN A 78 5.20 -0.56 14.12
C GLN A 78 4.42 0.67 14.60
N LEU A 79 4.38 1.72 13.74
CA LEU A 79 3.58 2.92 13.94
C LEU A 79 2.53 3.06 12.82
N PRO A 80 1.34 3.56 13.14
CA PRO A 80 0.38 3.99 12.11
C PRO A 80 0.96 5.12 11.25
N GLY A 81 0.52 5.21 10.00
CA GLY A 81 1.04 6.13 8.99
C GLY A 81 1.06 7.59 9.43
N TYR A 82 -0.01 8.05 10.11
CA TYR A 82 -0.15 9.43 10.56
C TYR A 82 0.85 9.86 11.65
N LEU A 83 1.48 8.90 12.33
CA LEU A 83 2.51 9.17 13.33
C LEU A 83 3.95 9.13 12.76
N GLN A 84 4.15 8.57 11.58
CA GLN A 84 5.47 8.44 10.96
C GLN A 84 6.00 9.79 10.48
N ALA A 85 7.32 10.03 10.62
CA ALA A 85 7.98 11.29 10.29
C ALA A 85 7.24 12.52 10.82
N ASN A 86 6.69 12.42 12.03
CA ASN A 86 5.97 13.46 12.72
C ASN A 86 6.74 13.87 13.98
N TYR A 87 6.54 15.09 14.46
CA TYR A 87 7.22 15.59 15.66
C TYR A 87 6.38 15.34 16.90
N GLY A 88 7.01 14.76 17.92
CA GLY A 88 6.43 14.54 19.25
C GLY A 88 7.30 15.09 20.37
N LEU A 89 6.67 15.50 21.45
CA LEU A 89 7.34 15.93 22.67
C LEU A 89 7.56 14.72 23.57
N LEU A 90 8.82 14.24 23.62
CA LEU A 90 9.24 13.20 24.55
C LEU A 90 9.36 13.81 25.97
N VAL A 91 8.60 13.28 26.92
CA VAL A 91 8.59 13.76 28.30
C VAL A 91 9.40 12.83 29.18
N THR A 92 10.55 13.32 29.64
CA THR A 92 11.47 12.60 30.55
C THR A 92 11.55 13.30 31.92
N PRO A 93 12.17 12.69 32.94
CA PRO A 93 12.45 13.36 34.22
C PRO A 93 13.31 14.64 34.07
N ASP A 94 14.14 14.72 33.03
CA ASP A 94 15.01 15.87 32.77
C ASP A 94 14.28 17.01 32.01
N GLY A 95 13.04 16.80 31.60
CA GLY A 95 12.23 17.77 30.86
C GLY A 95 11.63 17.20 29.56
N GLY A 96 11.09 18.11 28.74
CA GLY A 96 10.53 17.79 27.44
C GLY A 96 11.55 18.01 26.32
N GLU A 97 11.60 17.09 25.38
CA GLU A 97 12.45 17.18 24.16
C GLU A 97 11.60 16.91 22.93
N LEU A 98 11.67 17.80 21.95
CA LEU A 98 10.99 17.59 20.67
C LEU A 98 11.82 16.64 19.81
N ILE A 99 11.22 15.54 19.41
CA ILE A 99 11.87 14.47 18.64
C ILE A 99 11.05 14.16 17.38
N GLU A 100 11.72 13.74 16.33
CA GLU A 100 11.08 13.23 15.13
C GLU A 100 10.87 11.72 15.26
N LEU A 101 9.65 11.26 14.98
CA LEU A 101 9.32 9.84 14.95
C LEU A 101 9.83 9.20 13.65
N PRO A 102 10.22 7.92 13.68
CA PRO A 102 10.78 7.27 12.51
C PRO A 102 9.74 7.07 11.40
N GLN A 103 10.19 7.21 10.16
CA GLN A 103 9.46 6.73 8.99
C GLN A 103 9.78 5.24 8.80
N GLN A 104 8.78 4.45 8.48
CA GLN A 104 8.94 3.02 8.22
C GLN A 104 9.16 2.76 6.73
N PRO A 105 9.91 1.68 6.36
CA PRO A 105 10.06 1.29 4.96
C PRO A 105 8.73 0.96 4.30
N SER A 106 8.53 1.38 3.06
CA SER A 106 7.31 1.17 2.26
C SER A 106 6.84 -0.29 2.19
N MET A 107 7.79 -1.25 2.25
CA MET A 107 7.50 -2.67 2.23
C MET A 107 6.70 -3.15 3.46
N MET A 108 6.79 -2.41 4.59
CA MET A 108 6.03 -2.72 5.80
C MET A 108 4.55 -2.31 5.70
N ASN A 109 4.22 -1.51 4.69
CA ASN A 109 2.86 -1.10 4.35
C ASN A 109 2.59 -1.42 2.88
N SER A 110 2.27 -2.67 2.60
CA SER A 110 2.28 -3.19 1.24
C SER A 110 1.04 -4.01 0.88
N ILE A 111 0.78 -4.07 -0.44
CA ILE A 111 -0.14 -5.02 -1.05
C ILE A 111 0.65 -5.86 -2.06
N ARG A 112 0.53 -7.16 -1.96
CA ARG A 112 1.05 -8.10 -2.95
C ARG A 112 -0.10 -8.90 -3.53
N ARG A 113 -0.22 -8.90 -4.87
CA ARG A 113 -1.19 -9.71 -5.60
C ARG A 113 -0.50 -10.67 -6.54
N THR A 114 -0.95 -11.90 -6.54
CA THR A 114 -0.61 -12.89 -7.57
C THR A 114 -1.89 -13.46 -8.16
N ALA A 115 -1.93 -13.65 -9.47
CA ALA A 115 -3.10 -14.22 -10.12
C ALA A 115 -2.73 -15.20 -11.21
N LYS A 116 -3.51 -16.28 -11.33
CA LYS A 116 -3.50 -17.22 -12.45
C LYS A 116 -4.83 -17.11 -13.18
N LEU A 117 -4.77 -16.61 -14.39
CA LEU A 117 -5.93 -16.21 -15.17
C LEU A 117 -5.95 -16.95 -16.51
N SER A 118 -7.13 -17.13 -17.07
CA SER A 118 -7.34 -17.69 -18.40
C SER A 118 -8.32 -16.84 -19.18
N LEU A 119 -8.02 -16.61 -20.44
CA LEU A 119 -8.86 -15.90 -21.40
C LEU A 119 -9.48 -16.89 -22.38
N ASP A 120 -10.78 -16.79 -22.62
CA ASP A 120 -11.46 -17.57 -23.64
C ASP A 120 -11.62 -16.80 -24.96
N LEU A 121 -12.11 -17.49 -26.00
CA LEU A 121 -12.36 -16.93 -27.34
C LEU A 121 -13.47 -15.85 -27.35
N LYS A 122 -14.33 -15.82 -26.33
CA LYS A 122 -15.38 -14.82 -26.18
C LYS A 122 -14.91 -13.56 -25.49
N GLY A 123 -13.65 -13.54 -25.05
CA GLY A 123 -13.06 -12.44 -24.29
C GLY A 123 -13.39 -12.47 -22.80
N THR A 124 -13.89 -13.60 -22.28
CA THR A 124 -14.11 -13.78 -20.85
C THR A 124 -12.79 -14.11 -20.16
N LEU A 125 -12.45 -13.34 -19.12
CA LEU A 125 -11.32 -13.59 -18.25
C LEU A 125 -11.79 -14.21 -16.95
N LYS A 126 -11.14 -15.29 -16.52
CA LYS A 126 -11.42 -15.93 -15.23
C LYS A 126 -10.16 -16.49 -14.60
N GLY A 127 -10.18 -16.64 -13.29
CA GLY A 127 -9.10 -17.24 -12.54
C GLY A 127 -9.10 -16.88 -11.07
N ASP A 128 -7.97 -17.20 -10.45
CA ASP A 128 -7.74 -17.14 -9.02
C ASP A 128 -6.76 -16.02 -8.68
N VAL A 129 -7.05 -15.29 -7.62
CA VAL A 129 -6.22 -14.20 -7.09
C VAL A 129 -5.90 -14.47 -5.63
N GLN A 130 -4.64 -14.27 -5.29
CA GLN A 130 -4.17 -14.22 -3.91
C GLN A 130 -3.66 -12.81 -3.64
N GLU A 131 -4.23 -12.16 -2.63
CA GLU A 131 -3.81 -10.84 -2.18
C GLU A 131 -3.36 -10.91 -0.72
N THR A 132 -2.19 -10.31 -0.44
CA THR A 132 -1.64 -10.19 0.91
C THR A 132 -1.37 -8.73 1.21
N ARG A 133 -1.73 -8.28 2.42
CA ARG A 133 -1.55 -6.90 2.90
C ARG A 133 -0.79 -6.86 4.21
N LEU A 134 0.07 -5.85 4.36
CA LEU A 134 0.83 -5.56 5.56
C LEU A 134 0.58 -4.12 6.04
N GLY A 135 0.93 -3.84 7.29
CA GLY A 135 0.90 -2.50 7.88
C GLY A 135 -0.50 -1.89 7.89
N GLU A 136 -0.59 -0.61 7.59
CA GLU A 136 -1.86 0.13 7.56
C GLU A 136 -2.84 -0.41 6.51
N ARG A 137 -2.33 -0.96 5.39
CA ARG A 137 -3.15 -1.65 4.38
C ARG A 137 -3.91 -2.84 4.96
N ALA A 138 -3.30 -3.55 5.90
CA ALA A 138 -3.94 -4.66 6.62
C ALA A 138 -4.86 -4.16 7.73
N SER A 139 -4.43 -3.16 8.50
CA SER A 139 -5.17 -2.63 9.63
C SER A 139 -6.47 -1.94 9.20
N SER A 140 -6.44 -1.15 8.13
CA SER A 140 -7.61 -0.50 7.54
C SER A 140 -8.69 -1.51 7.11
N GLU A 141 -8.28 -2.63 6.48
CA GLU A 141 -9.24 -3.68 6.12
C GLU A 141 -9.79 -4.42 7.35
N ARG A 142 -8.96 -4.70 8.35
CA ARG A 142 -9.43 -5.29 9.59
C ARG A 142 -10.43 -4.39 10.31
N TRP A 143 -10.16 -3.09 10.35
CA TRP A 143 -11.08 -2.11 10.92
C TRP A 143 -12.41 -2.08 10.14
N ARG A 144 -12.35 -2.04 8.81
CA ARG A 144 -13.52 -2.08 7.94
C ARG A 144 -14.36 -3.34 8.18
N LEU A 145 -13.72 -4.50 8.28
CA LEU A 145 -14.41 -5.79 8.51
C LEU A 145 -15.07 -5.85 9.89
N ARG A 146 -14.59 -5.14 10.89
CA ARG A 146 -15.23 -5.06 12.22
C ARG A 146 -16.57 -4.32 12.18
N THR A 147 -16.75 -3.41 11.25
CA THR A 147 -18.01 -2.66 11.09
C THR A 147 -19.05 -3.43 10.30
N ILE A 148 -18.67 -4.53 9.67
CA ILE A 148 -19.56 -5.35 8.84
C ILE A 148 -20.25 -6.41 9.70
N SER A 149 -21.57 -6.29 9.83
CA SER A 149 -22.39 -7.20 10.64
C SER A 149 -22.82 -8.48 9.91
N LYS A 150 -22.89 -8.44 8.56
CA LYS A 150 -23.33 -9.59 7.75
C LYS A 150 -22.13 -10.27 7.10
N ASP A 151 -22.00 -11.58 7.22
CA ASP A 151 -20.92 -12.35 6.60
C ASP A 151 -20.89 -12.21 5.07
N THR A 152 -22.04 -12.09 4.42
CA THR A 152 -22.15 -11.84 2.98
C THR A 152 -21.51 -10.53 2.54
N ASP A 153 -21.44 -9.54 3.41
CA ASP A 153 -20.88 -8.22 3.10
C ASP A 153 -19.35 -8.18 3.27
N ARG A 154 -18.75 -9.23 3.82
CA ARG A 154 -17.27 -9.31 4.01
C ARG A 154 -16.47 -9.38 2.71
N ILE A 155 -17.14 -9.70 1.59
CA ILE A 155 -16.52 -9.69 0.25
C ILE A 155 -16.55 -8.32 -0.43
N LYS A 156 -17.26 -7.33 0.12
CA LYS A 156 -17.35 -5.96 -0.45
C LYS A 156 -16.00 -5.33 -0.79
N PRO A 157 -14.92 -5.47 0.02
CA PRO A 157 -13.60 -4.97 -0.38
C PRO A 157 -13.09 -5.56 -1.70
N ILE A 158 -13.41 -6.83 -1.96
CA ILE A 158 -13.04 -7.49 -3.22
C ILE A 158 -13.92 -6.96 -4.36
N GLU A 159 -15.23 -6.83 -4.13
CA GLU A 159 -16.17 -6.28 -5.13
C GLU A 159 -15.76 -4.87 -5.57
N GLU A 160 -15.39 -4.00 -4.63
CA GLU A 160 -14.93 -2.63 -4.93
C GLU A 160 -13.60 -2.61 -5.69
N LEU A 161 -12.65 -3.47 -5.32
CA LEU A 161 -11.39 -3.63 -6.04
C LEU A 161 -11.63 -4.05 -7.49
N LEU A 162 -12.49 -5.04 -7.71
CA LEU A 162 -12.83 -5.52 -9.04
C LEU A 162 -13.62 -4.49 -9.84
N ALA A 163 -14.61 -3.84 -9.25
CA ALA A 163 -15.40 -2.78 -9.87
C ALA A 163 -14.57 -1.58 -10.35
N GLY A 164 -13.48 -1.27 -9.64
CA GLY A 164 -12.52 -0.24 -10.06
C GLY A 164 -11.72 -0.58 -11.32
N SER A 165 -11.74 -1.83 -11.78
CA SER A 165 -10.91 -2.30 -12.90
C SER A 165 -11.69 -3.04 -13.99
N LEU A 166 -12.78 -3.70 -13.64
CA LEU A 166 -13.58 -4.57 -14.51
C LEU A 166 -14.96 -3.95 -14.77
N GLY A 167 -15.43 -4.03 -15.99
CA GLY A 167 -16.74 -3.50 -16.38
C GLY A 167 -17.91 -4.36 -15.88
N SER A 168 -17.70 -5.68 -15.81
CA SER A 168 -18.63 -6.67 -15.24
C SER A 168 -17.83 -7.84 -14.69
N PHE A 169 -18.31 -8.42 -13.60
CA PHE A 169 -17.66 -9.59 -12.98
C PHE A 169 -18.61 -10.33 -12.06
N GLU A 170 -18.28 -11.57 -11.78
CA GLU A 170 -18.91 -12.41 -10.76
C GLU A 170 -17.80 -13.00 -9.88
N ILE A 171 -17.95 -12.90 -8.56
CA ILE A 171 -17.06 -13.56 -7.60
C ILE A 171 -17.61 -14.95 -7.35
N THR A 172 -16.87 -15.98 -7.77
CA THR A 172 -17.30 -17.37 -7.63
C THR A 172 -16.84 -18.00 -6.31
N LYS A 173 -15.77 -17.46 -5.72
CA LYS A 173 -15.22 -17.89 -4.43
C LYS A 173 -14.51 -16.75 -3.77
N ALA A 174 -14.60 -16.63 -2.44
CA ALA A 174 -13.81 -15.70 -1.65
C ALA A 174 -13.52 -16.27 -0.27
N THR A 175 -12.30 -16.03 0.22
CA THR A 175 -11.84 -16.43 1.55
C THR A 175 -10.98 -15.31 2.13
N LEU A 176 -11.23 -14.96 3.39
CA LEU A 176 -10.45 -14.04 4.19
C LEU A 176 -9.39 -14.79 4.98
N LEU A 177 -8.19 -14.26 5.02
CA LEU A 177 -7.07 -14.81 5.77
C LEU A 177 -6.65 -13.84 6.89
N ASN A 178 -6.45 -14.36 8.09
CA ASN A 178 -5.91 -13.64 9.25
C ASN A 178 -6.67 -12.33 9.58
N ALA A 179 -7.99 -12.34 9.44
CA ALA A 179 -8.82 -11.17 9.67
C ALA A 179 -8.73 -10.62 11.11
N GLN A 180 -8.40 -11.50 12.09
CA GLN A 180 -8.29 -11.13 13.50
C GLN A 180 -6.85 -11.19 14.04
N GLN A 181 -5.90 -11.79 13.32
CA GLN A 181 -4.51 -11.97 13.71
C GLN A 181 -3.68 -10.76 13.23
N THR A 182 -3.47 -9.78 14.10
CA THR A 182 -2.77 -8.53 13.73
C THR A 182 -1.28 -8.71 13.50
N ASP A 183 -0.68 -9.75 14.08
CA ASP A 183 0.73 -10.18 13.90
C ASP A 183 0.98 -10.97 12.62
N GLN A 184 -0.09 -11.34 11.89
CA GLN A 184 -0.01 -12.06 10.63
C GLN A 184 -0.40 -11.19 9.43
N PRO A 185 0.13 -11.46 8.23
CA PRO A 185 -0.33 -10.79 7.03
C PRO A 185 -1.85 -11.00 6.82
N PHE A 186 -2.57 -9.91 6.60
CA PHE A 186 -3.97 -10.00 6.19
C PHE A 186 -4.06 -10.43 4.73
N GLY A 187 -5.11 -11.17 4.33
CA GLY A 187 -5.23 -11.57 2.93
C GLY A 187 -6.64 -11.86 2.45
N PHE A 188 -6.74 -11.84 1.12
CA PHE A 188 -7.87 -12.33 0.35
C PHE A 188 -7.42 -13.41 -0.61
N ASN A 189 -8.13 -14.54 -0.65
CA ASN A 189 -8.08 -15.47 -1.78
C ASN A 189 -9.44 -15.47 -2.44
N TYR A 190 -9.51 -15.19 -3.73
CA TYR A 190 -10.78 -15.15 -4.44
C TYR A 190 -10.64 -15.62 -5.88
N SER A 191 -11.75 -16.12 -6.42
CA SER A 191 -11.89 -16.47 -7.83
C SER A 191 -12.99 -15.60 -8.45
N PHE A 192 -12.77 -15.17 -9.67
CA PHE A 192 -13.75 -14.36 -10.40
C PHE A 192 -13.86 -14.76 -11.87
N GLU A 193 -14.95 -14.36 -12.47
CA GLU A 193 -15.18 -14.42 -13.91
C GLU A 193 -15.64 -13.04 -14.39
N SER A 194 -15.01 -12.53 -15.48
CA SER A 194 -15.32 -11.22 -16.07
C SER A 194 -15.60 -11.38 -17.56
N PRO A 195 -16.89 -11.39 -17.98
CA PRO A 195 -17.27 -11.46 -19.39
C PRO A 195 -16.87 -10.16 -20.11
N ASN A 196 -16.53 -10.29 -21.39
CA ASN A 196 -16.14 -9.16 -22.26
C ASN A 196 -14.94 -8.35 -21.74
N TYR A 197 -14.03 -8.98 -20.98
CA TYR A 197 -12.81 -8.35 -20.51
C TYR A 197 -11.88 -7.95 -21.68
N ALA A 198 -11.59 -8.89 -22.56
CA ALA A 198 -10.85 -8.62 -23.77
C ALA A 198 -11.79 -8.06 -24.86
N LYS A 199 -11.22 -7.20 -25.72
CA LYS A 199 -11.95 -6.59 -26.83
C LYS A 199 -11.56 -7.25 -28.15
N ASN A 200 -12.54 -7.67 -28.93
CA ASN A 200 -12.33 -8.17 -30.28
C ASN A 200 -12.29 -7.01 -31.28
N ALA A 201 -11.25 -6.98 -32.11
CA ALA A 201 -11.03 -6.01 -33.18
C ALA A 201 -10.77 -6.76 -34.50
N GLY A 202 -11.85 -7.17 -35.19
CA GLY A 202 -11.77 -8.09 -36.34
C GLY A 202 -11.32 -9.48 -35.91
N ASN A 203 -10.17 -9.95 -36.40
CA ASN A 203 -9.56 -11.22 -36.01
C ASN A 203 -8.56 -11.07 -34.84
N LEU A 204 -8.35 -9.86 -34.33
CA LEU A 204 -7.45 -9.60 -33.20
C LEU A 204 -8.22 -9.59 -31.87
N ILE A 205 -7.54 -9.98 -30.80
CA ILE A 205 -8.02 -9.84 -29.42
C ILE A 205 -7.08 -8.91 -28.67
N LEU A 206 -7.64 -7.87 -28.05
CA LEU A 206 -6.91 -6.88 -27.26
C LEU A 206 -7.14 -7.13 -25.77
N VAL A 207 -6.06 -7.41 -25.04
CA VAL A 207 -6.08 -7.78 -23.62
C VAL A 207 -5.25 -6.80 -22.81
N ARG A 208 -5.83 -6.17 -21.79
CA ARG A 208 -5.06 -5.37 -20.82
C ARG A 208 -4.36 -6.32 -19.83
N PRO A 209 -3.01 -6.35 -19.78
CA PRO A 209 -2.33 -7.26 -18.86
C PRO A 209 -2.49 -6.83 -17.40
N ARG A 210 -2.66 -5.54 -17.12
CA ARG A 210 -3.01 -5.01 -15.80
C ARG A 210 -4.50 -5.23 -15.51
N VAL A 211 -4.83 -6.37 -14.94
CA VAL A 211 -6.23 -6.81 -14.75
C VAL A 211 -6.91 -6.01 -13.64
N ILE A 212 -6.26 -5.85 -12.50
CA ILE A 212 -6.81 -5.21 -11.28
C ILE A 212 -5.77 -4.26 -10.66
N GLY A 213 -6.22 -3.46 -9.68
CA GLY A 213 -5.32 -2.64 -8.85
C GLY A 213 -4.87 -1.36 -9.52
N GLN A 214 -5.77 -0.61 -10.16
CA GLN A 214 -5.47 0.68 -10.79
C GLN A 214 -4.75 1.66 -9.84
N LYS A 215 -3.74 2.37 -10.34
CA LYS A 215 -2.92 3.37 -9.63
C LYS A 215 -3.02 4.77 -10.21
N ALA A 216 -3.49 4.90 -11.45
CA ALA A 216 -3.65 6.20 -12.09
C ALA A 216 -4.62 7.10 -11.30
N LEU A 217 -4.16 8.31 -10.98
CA LEU A 217 -4.94 9.32 -10.26
C LEU A 217 -5.20 10.53 -11.18
N GLY A 218 -6.47 10.94 -11.28
CA GLY A 218 -6.86 12.09 -12.10
C GLY A 218 -6.88 13.44 -11.35
N PHE A 219 -6.86 13.44 -10.03
CA PHE A 219 -7.06 14.65 -9.22
C PHE A 219 -5.90 15.66 -9.30
N LEU A 220 -4.74 15.26 -9.79
CA LEU A 220 -3.58 16.16 -9.95
C LEU A 220 -3.68 17.07 -11.19
N GLU A 221 -4.63 16.84 -12.07
CA GLU A 221 -4.82 17.61 -13.31
C GLU A 221 -5.65 18.91 -13.07
N THR A 222 -5.33 19.65 -12.01
CA THR A 222 -5.95 20.95 -11.75
C THR A 222 -5.19 22.06 -12.43
N LYS A 223 -5.91 23.15 -12.82
CA LYS A 223 -5.30 24.36 -13.39
C LYS A 223 -4.78 25.32 -12.32
N GLU A 224 -5.16 25.11 -11.08
CA GLU A 224 -4.77 25.97 -9.96
C GLU A 224 -3.31 25.74 -9.58
N VAL A 225 -2.61 26.83 -9.29
CA VAL A 225 -1.23 26.77 -8.79
C VAL A 225 -1.25 26.28 -7.36
N ARG A 226 -0.59 25.17 -7.12
CA ARG A 226 -0.49 24.58 -5.79
C ARG A 226 0.40 25.44 -4.89
N GLN A 227 -0.06 25.68 -3.66
CA GLN A 227 0.65 26.49 -2.67
C GLN A 227 1.28 25.66 -1.55
N PHE A 228 0.79 24.44 -1.32
CA PHE A 228 1.23 23.56 -0.26
C PHE A 228 1.82 22.25 -0.83
N PRO A 229 2.75 21.58 -0.12
CA PRO A 229 3.25 20.28 -0.47
C PRO A 229 2.12 19.27 -0.67
N ILE A 230 2.41 18.21 -1.41
CA ILE A 230 1.50 17.06 -1.55
C ILE A 230 1.91 16.05 -0.48
N GLU A 231 1.01 15.80 0.48
CA GLU A 231 1.24 14.86 1.55
C GLU A 231 0.65 13.49 1.18
N PHE A 232 1.43 12.44 1.42
CA PHE A 232 0.99 11.07 1.41
C PHE A 232 0.77 10.61 2.85
N GLU A 233 -0.25 9.81 3.09
CA GLU A 233 -0.55 9.31 4.43
C GLU A 233 0.61 8.48 4.98
N GLU A 234 1.22 7.65 4.10
CA GLU A 234 2.27 6.70 4.49
C GLU A 234 3.09 6.23 3.29
N PRO A 235 4.34 5.76 3.49
CA PRO A 235 5.08 5.05 2.45
C PRO A 235 4.36 3.75 2.12
N THR A 236 4.25 3.41 0.83
CA THR A 236 3.53 2.20 0.40
C THR A 236 4.25 1.49 -0.73
N ARG A 237 4.09 0.15 -0.78
CA ARG A 237 4.59 -0.64 -1.89
C ARG A 237 3.57 -1.67 -2.33
N ASP A 238 3.09 -1.52 -3.55
CA ASP A 238 2.16 -2.48 -4.16
C ASP A 238 2.85 -3.24 -5.28
N THR A 239 2.72 -4.56 -5.27
CA THR A 239 3.28 -5.45 -6.29
C THR A 239 2.22 -6.38 -6.84
N ASP A 240 2.18 -6.51 -8.17
CA ASP A 240 1.29 -7.41 -8.88
C ASP A 240 2.09 -8.36 -9.78
N SER A 241 1.65 -9.62 -9.85
CA SER A 241 2.18 -10.65 -10.74
C SER A 241 1.01 -11.47 -11.28
N PHE A 242 0.71 -11.29 -12.57
CA PHE A 242 -0.44 -11.92 -13.22
C PHE A 242 0.01 -12.79 -14.38
N GLU A 243 -0.34 -14.07 -14.34
CA GLU A 243 -0.17 -15.04 -15.42
C GLU A 243 -1.50 -15.16 -16.18
N ILE A 244 -1.54 -14.79 -17.46
CA ILE A 244 -2.74 -14.88 -18.30
C ILE A 244 -2.51 -15.91 -19.41
N THR A 245 -3.19 -17.05 -19.30
CA THR A 245 -3.21 -18.05 -20.39
C THR A 245 -4.11 -17.55 -21.52
N ILE A 246 -3.55 -17.43 -22.72
CA ILE A 246 -4.30 -16.99 -23.92
C ILE A 246 -5.12 -18.14 -24.51
N PRO A 247 -6.22 -17.83 -25.27
CA PRO A 247 -7.07 -18.84 -25.83
C PRO A 247 -6.37 -19.70 -26.91
N PRO A 248 -6.74 -20.99 -27.03
CA PRO A 248 -6.21 -21.87 -28.09
C PRO A 248 -6.44 -21.30 -29.49
N GLY A 249 -5.48 -21.49 -30.40
CA GLY A 249 -5.54 -20.99 -31.76
C GLY A 249 -5.13 -19.52 -31.91
N TYR A 250 -4.63 -18.89 -30.84
CA TYR A 250 -4.07 -17.54 -30.86
C TYR A 250 -2.61 -17.53 -30.41
N VAL A 251 -1.87 -16.55 -30.89
CA VAL A 251 -0.51 -16.23 -30.46
C VAL A 251 -0.41 -14.75 -30.17
N VAL A 252 0.57 -14.35 -29.35
CA VAL A 252 0.85 -12.95 -29.08
C VAL A 252 1.51 -12.33 -30.31
N ASP A 253 0.95 -11.21 -30.78
CA ASP A 253 1.46 -10.42 -31.90
C ASP A 253 2.28 -9.23 -31.41
N ASP A 254 1.78 -8.53 -30.37
CA ASP A 254 2.46 -7.37 -29.79
C ASP A 254 2.23 -7.28 -28.27
N ILE A 255 3.21 -6.71 -27.55
CA ILE A 255 3.16 -6.52 -26.09
C ILE A 255 3.48 -5.07 -25.73
N PRO A 256 2.95 -4.57 -24.59
CA PRO A 256 3.32 -3.28 -24.05
C PRO A 256 4.83 -3.17 -23.80
N PRO A 257 5.43 -1.98 -24.01
CA PRO A 257 6.81 -1.73 -23.65
C PRO A 257 6.98 -1.81 -22.11
N THR A 258 8.18 -2.19 -21.67
CA THR A 258 8.55 -2.06 -20.25
C THR A 258 8.55 -0.58 -19.86
N VAL A 259 7.94 -0.27 -18.72
CA VAL A 259 7.96 1.07 -18.13
C VAL A 259 8.83 1.05 -16.89
N ASP A 260 9.69 2.04 -16.76
CA ASP A 260 10.54 2.27 -15.60
C ASP A 260 10.58 3.77 -15.32
N ALA A 261 10.01 4.18 -14.18
CA ALA A 261 9.90 5.57 -13.77
C ALA A 261 10.29 5.72 -12.30
N ASP A 262 11.47 6.27 -12.03
CA ASP A 262 11.93 6.62 -10.68
C ASP A 262 12.07 8.14 -10.54
N TYR A 263 11.30 8.71 -9.63
CA TYR A 263 11.30 10.12 -9.31
C TYR A 263 11.89 10.42 -7.92
N GLY A 264 12.52 9.43 -7.26
CA GLY A 264 13.04 9.54 -5.90
C GLY A 264 11.94 9.41 -4.84
N PHE A 265 10.92 10.29 -4.85
CA PHE A 265 9.78 10.21 -3.92
C PHE A 265 8.86 9.01 -4.18
N ALA A 266 8.82 8.51 -5.40
CA ALA A 266 8.05 7.34 -5.79
C ALA A 266 8.69 6.65 -7.01
N ASN A 267 8.44 5.36 -7.17
CA ASN A 267 8.81 4.62 -8.37
C ASN A 267 7.64 3.78 -8.91
N TYR A 268 7.70 3.53 -10.21
CA TYR A 268 6.78 2.66 -10.93
C TYR A 268 7.56 1.83 -11.94
N HIS A 269 7.39 0.52 -11.88
CA HIS A 269 7.96 -0.41 -12.84
C HIS A 269 6.88 -1.36 -13.31
N SER A 270 6.73 -1.56 -14.62
CA SER A 270 5.88 -2.60 -15.21
C SER A 270 6.56 -3.32 -16.35
N LYS A 271 6.27 -4.60 -16.50
CA LYS A 271 6.85 -5.45 -17.52
C LYS A 271 5.86 -6.54 -17.94
N THR A 272 5.76 -6.77 -19.27
CA THR A 272 5.05 -7.90 -19.85
C THR A 272 6.03 -8.81 -20.56
N VAL A 273 5.94 -10.12 -20.31
CA VAL A 273 6.76 -11.16 -20.96
C VAL A 273 5.83 -12.24 -21.46
N VAL A 274 6.22 -12.91 -22.57
CA VAL A 274 5.44 -14.01 -23.14
C VAL A 274 6.26 -15.30 -23.11
N THR A 275 5.67 -16.34 -22.55
CA THR A 275 6.26 -17.68 -22.49
C THR A 275 5.26 -18.70 -23.01
N GLY A 276 5.44 -19.15 -24.26
CA GLY A 276 4.49 -20.04 -24.90
C GLY A 276 3.11 -19.38 -25.08
N ASN A 277 2.09 -19.92 -24.43
CA ASN A 277 0.73 -19.40 -24.43
C ASN A 277 0.37 -18.61 -23.15
N VAL A 278 1.37 -18.18 -22.39
CA VAL A 278 1.18 -17.40 -21.16
C VAL A 278 1.76 -16.00 -21.34
N VAL A 279 0.96 -15.01 -20.97
CA VAL A 279 1.38 -13.61 -20.81
C VAL A 279 1.61 -13.36 -19.33
N ASP A 280 2.85 -13.10 -18.96
CA ASP A 280 3.29 -12.77 -17.60
C ASP A 280 3.40 -11.25 -17.47
N TYR A 281 2.59 -10.66 -16.61
CA TYR A 281 2.62 -9.24 -16.26
C TYR A 281 3.10 -9.05 -14.84
N THR A 282 4.08 -8.18 -14.66
CA THR A 282 4.55 -7.77 -13.34
C THR A 282 4.51 -6.26 -13.20
N ARG A 283 4.19 -5.77 -12.00
CA ARG A 283 4.20 -4.35 -11.67
C ARG A 283 4.65 -4.13 -10.23
N THR A 284 5.42 -3.06 -10.03
CA THR A 284 5.72 -2.47 -8.73
C THR A 284 5.34 -1.00 -8.77
N PHE A 285 4.58 -0.56 -7.78
CA PHE A 285 4.29 0.85 -7.48
C PHE A 285 4.71 1.13 -6.05
N GLU A 286 5.55 2.12 -5.84
CA GLU A 286 6.08 2.45 -4.53
C GLU A 286 6.07 3.97 -4.30
N VAL A 287 5.56 4.40 -3.15
CA VAL A 287 5.72 5.74 -2.60
C VAL A 287 6.71 5.65 -1.46
N LYS A 288 7.80 6.42 -1.55
CA LYS A 288 8.92 6.38 -0.60
C LYS A 288 8.88 7.56 0.37
N GLU A 289 8.54 8.75 -0.13
CA GLU A 289 8.51 9.98 0.65
C GLU A 289 7.07 10.35 1.03
N LEU A 290 6.92 10.90 2.22
CA LEU A 290 5.61 11.29 2.76
C LEU A 290 5.17 12.67 2.28
N SER A 291 6.10 13.51 1.82
CA SER A 291 5.81 14.87 1.36
C SER A 291 6.54 15.15 0.05
N VAL A 292 5.83 15.67 -0.93
CA VAL A 292 6.40 16.15 -2.19
C VAL A 292 6.27 17.66 -2.23
N PRO A 293 7.39 18.42 -2.22
CA PRO A 293 7.34 19.89 -2.21
C PRO A 293 6.71 20.45 -3.48
N VAL A 294 6.15 21.64 -3.37
CA VAL A 294 5.46 22.34 -4.49
C VAL A 294 6.34 22.43 -5.73
N SER A 295 7.65 22.64 -5.56
CA SER A 295 8.63 22.69 -6.65
C SER A 295 8.70 21.41 -7.50
N ARG A 296 8.26 20.27 -6.95
CA ARG A 296 8.24 18.95 -7.63
C ARG A 296 6.81 18.50 -8.00
N ALA A 297 5.80 19.35 -7.87
CA ALA A 297 4.42 19.00 -8.20
C ALA A 297 4.26 18.57 -9.68
N ASP A 298 5.02 19.18 -10.60
CA ASP A 298 4.98 18.78 -12.01
C ASP A 298 5.65 17.43 -12.28
N ASP A 299 6.66 17.05 -11.50
CA ASP A 299 7.25 15.71 -11.56
C ASP A 299 6.24 14.66 -11.10
N LEU A 300 5.49 14.95 -10.05
CA LEU A 300 4.43 14.05 -9.59
C LEU A 300 3.31 13.90 -10.63
N LYS A 301 2.91 14.98 -11.31
CA LYS A 301 1.96 14.91 -12.43
C LYS A 301 2.50 14.04 -13.59
N LYS A 302 3.76 14.22 -13.96
CA LYS A 302 4.42 13.39 -15.00
C LYS A 302 4.43 11.92 -14.61
N PHE A 303 4.79 11.63 -13.36
CA PHE A 303 4.80 10.28 -12.81
C PHE A 303 3.43 9.60 -12.97
N TYR A 304 2.34 10.24 -12.54
CA TYR A 304 1.00 9.67 -12.68
C TYR A 304 0.50 9.60 -14.13
N ARG A 305 0.94 10.50 -15.02
CA ARG A 305 0.65 10.40 -16.47
C ARG A 305 1.31 9.20 -17.11
N ILE A 306 2.54 8.87 -16.72
CA ILE A 306 3.23 7.64 -17.17
C ILE A 306 2.43 6.42 -16.75
N ILE A 307 2.01 6.34 -15.49
CA ILE A 307 1.17 5.25 -14.98
C ILE A 307 -0.15 5.17 -15.75
N ALA A 308 -0.84 6.29 -15.92
CA ALA A 308 -2.11 6.33 -16.64
C ALA A 308 -1.97 5.91 -18.12
N SER A 309 -0.82 6.18 -18.75
CA SER A 309 -0.52 5.71 -20.10
C SER A 309 -0.30 4.20 -20.12
N ASP A 310 0.53 3.69 -19.21
CA ASP A 310 0.83 2.26 -19.11
C ASP A 310 -0.42 1.42 -18.79
N GLU A 311 -1.26 1.89 -17.89
CA GLU A 311 -2.48 1.17 -17.50
C GLU A 311 -3.52 1.03 -18.62
N ARG A 312 -3.38 1.75 -19.74
CA ARG A 312 -4.21 1.62 -20.96
C ARG A 312 -3.64 0.68 -21.99
N ASN A 313 -2.38 0.30 -21.88
CA ASN A 313 -1.71 -0.56 -22.81
C ASN A 313 -2.35 -1.96 -22.87
N THR A 314 -2.30 -2.56 -24.06
CA THR A 314 -2.88 -3.89 -24.32
C THR A 314 -1.84 -4.80 -24.97
N VAL A 315 -1.94 -6.08 -24.67
CA VAL A 315 -1.36 -7.16 -25.45
C VAL A 315 -2.27 -7.41 -26.64
N VAL A 316 -1.71 -7.57 -27.82
CA VAL A 316 -2.42 -7.91 -29.06
C VAL A 316 -2.24 -9.39 -29.37
N LEU A 317 -3.35 -10.10 -29.50
CA LEU A 317 -3.36 -11.50 -29.92
C LEU A 317 -3.89 -11.61 -31.35
N ARG A 318 -3.27 -12.47 -32.17
CA ARG A 318 -3.72 -12.81 -33.51
C ARG A 318 -3.95 -14.32 -33.66
N PRO A 319 -4.76 -14.77 -34.62
CA PRO A 319 -4.84 -16.19 -34.93
C PRO A 319 -3.47 -16.81 -35.21
N SER A 320 -3.27 -18.04 -34.76
CA SER A 320 -2.09 -18.84 -35.13
C SER A 320 -2.05 -19.04 -36.65
N PRO A 321 -0.89 -19.06 -37.24
CA PRO A 321 -0.73 -19.37 -38.67
C PRO A 321 -1.31 -20.74 -39.04
#